data_077075f6156cd4195e18996a45e5472a
#
_entry.id   077075f6156cd4195e18996a45e5472a
#
_cell.length_a   1.000
_cell.length_b   1.000
_cell.length_c   1.000
_cell.angle_alpha   90.00
_cell.angle_beta   90.00
_cell.angle_gamma   90.00
#
_symmetry.space_group_name_H-M   'P 1'
#
loop_
_entity.id
_entity.type
_entity.pdbx_description
1 polymer ?
#
loop_
_entity_poly.entity_id
_entity_poly.type
_entity_poly.pdbx_seq_one_letter_code
_entity_poly.pdbx_strand_id
1 'polypeptide(L)'
;RRRQQEAEMARRAEARRVARQRARAAPRAAAKPQPAGPGPEEIERAISEAEARISEVSQLLGSPRVYADGERVRRLSLEYEDLTARLNTLYARYLEVAEARAAKD
;
A
#
# COMPACT_ATOMS: atom_id res chain seq x y z
N ARG A 1 7.15 -8.93 -19.96
CA ARG A 1 5.94 -8.35 -19.34
C ARG A 1 5.41 -9.20 -18.20
N ARG A 2 5.33 -10.52 -18.35
CA ARG A 2 4.94 -11.42 -17.24
C ARG A 2 5.90 -11.32 -16.05
N ARG A 3 7.20 -11.25 -16.31
CA ARG A 3 8.21 -11.17 -15.26
C ARG A 3 8.09 -9.88 -14.43
N GLN A 4 7.73 -8.76 -15.07
CA GLN A 4 7.53 -7.52 -14.36
C GLN A 4 6.27 -7.55 -13.49
N GLN A 5 5.19 -8.16 -13.99
CA GLN A 5 3.95 -8.31 -13.22
C GLN A 5 4.14 -9.26 -12.05
N GLU A 6 4.85 -10.37 -12.26
CA GLU A 6 5.17 -11.31 -11.19
C GLU A 6 6.08 -10.68 -10.13
N ALA A 7 7.07 -9.88 -10.56
CA ALA A 7 7.93 -9.16 -9.65
C ALA A 7 7.16 -8.12 -8.84
N GLU A 8 6.20 -7.43 -9.45
CA GLU A 8 5.35 -6.48 -8.75
C GLU A 8 4.44 -7.17 -7.74
N MET A 9 3.83 -8.29 -8.12
CA MET A 9 3.02 -9.07 -7.21
C MET A 9 3.83 -9.62 -6.04
N ALA A 10 5.05 -10.07 -6.31
CA ALA A 10 5.96 -10.54 -5.27
C ALA A 10 6.35 -9.42 -4.32
N ARG A 11 6.61 -8.22 -4.85
CA ARG A 11 6.92 -7.03 -4.02
C ARG A 11 5.73 -6.64 -3.13
N ARG A 12 4.52 -6.69 -3.67
CA ARG A 12 3.31 -6.40 -2.90
C ARG A 12 3.10 -7.41 -1.79
N ALA A 13 3.26 -8.70 -2.10
CA ALA A 13 3.14 -9.76 -1.12
C ALA A 13 4.20 -9.63 -0.03
N GLU A 14 5.43 -9.28 -0.40
CA GLU A 14 6.51 -9.06 0.53
C GLU A 14 6.25 -7.83 1.41
N ALA A 15 5.77 -6.74 0.83
CA ALA A 15 5.41 -5.54 1.57
C ALA A 15 4.31 -5.82 2.60
N ARG A 16 3.31 -6.62 2.22
CA ARG A 16 2.27 -7.06 3.15
C ARG A 16 2.84 -7.90 4.28
N ARG A 17 3.74 -8.81 3.96
CA ARG A 17 4.39 -9.67 4.95
C ARG A 17 5.25 -8.85 5.90
N VAL A 18 6.04 -7.91 5.39
CA VAL A 18 6.87 -7.02 6.20
C VAL A 18 6.01 -6.16 7.11
N ALA A 19 4.91 -5.61 6.59
CA ALA A 19 3.96 -4.83 7.37
C ALA A 19 3.36 -5.67 8.50
N ARG A 20 3.00 -6.93 8.23
CA ARG A 20 2.51 -7.85 9.25
C ARG A 20 3.55 -8.13 10.32
N GLN A 21 4.79 -8.35 9.93
CA GLN A 21 5.88 -8.60 10.87
C GLN A 21 6.16 -7.38 11.75
N ARG A 22 6.16 -6.19 11.16
CA ARG A 22 6.34 -4.94 11.91
C ARG A 22 5.21 -4.71 12.90
N ALA A 23 3.98 -4.97 12.48
CA ALA A 23 2.82 -4.85 13.36
C ALA A 23 2.89 -5.84 14.54
N ARG A 24 3.40 -7.05 14.31
CA ARG A 24 3.59 -8.05 15.37
C ARG A 24 4.75 -7.71 16.29
N ALA A 25 5.80 -7.09 15.77
CA ALA A 25 6.98 -6.72 16.53
C ALA A 25 6.79 -5.40 17.29
N ALA A 26 5.78 -4.60 16.94
CA ALA A 26 5.50 -3.36 17.63
C ALA A 26 5.14 -3.63 19.10
N PRO A 27 5.81 -2.97 20.07
CA PRO A 27 5.49 -3.20 21.47
C PRO A 27 4.06 -2.73 21.75
N ARG A 28 3.25 -3.63 22.29
CA ARG A 28 1.85 -3.36 22.63
C ARG A 28 1.70 -2.21 23.62
N ALA A 29 2.72 -1.97 24.44
CA ALA A 29 2.72 -0.87 25.39
C ALA A 29 2.71 0.51 24.74
N ALA A 30 3.12 0.60 23.50
CA ALA A 30 3.06 1.85 22.73
C ALA A 30 1.68 2.12 22.12
N ALA A 31 0.78 1.16 22.23
CA ALA A 31 -0.59 1.33 21.77
C ALA A 31 -1.38 2.13 22.78
N LYS A 32 -1.15 3.43 22.81
CA LYS A 32 -2.08 4.33 23.47
C LYS A 32 -3.43 4.22 22.77
N PRO A 33 -4.56 4.21 23.53
CA PRO A 33 -5.85 4.28 22.88
C PRO A 33 -5.85 5.53 22.01
N GLN A 34 -5.73 5.33 20.72
CA GLN A 34 -5.76 6.43 19.79
C GLN A 34 -7.17 6.96 19.69
N PRO A 35 -7.37 8.24 19.99
CA PRO A 35 -8.66 8.83 19.72
C PRO A 35 -8.85 8.86 18.21
N ALA A 36 -9.98 8.42 17.78
CA ALA A 36 -10.52 8.71 16.45
C ALA A 36 -9.52 8.71 15.30
N GLY A 37 -8.78 7.62 15.10
CA GLY A 37 -8.13 7.37 13.83
C GLY A 37 -9.16 6.83 12.84
N PRO A 38 -8.83 6.78 11.54
CA PRO A 38 -9.70 6.14 10.57
C PRO A 38 -9.97 4.69 10.98
N GLY A 39 -11.22 4.28 10.91
CA GLY A 39 -11.62 2.91 11.19
C GLY A 39 -11.05 1.94 10.16
N PRO A 40 -11.07 0.62 10.45
CA PRO A 40 -10.55 -0.36 9.51
C PRO A 40 -11.22 -0.31 8.14
N GLU A 41 -12.49 0.05 8.10
CA GLU A 41 -13.24 0.18 6.85
C GLU A 41 -12.73 1.31 5.97
N GLU A 42 -12.39 2.45 6.59
CA GLU A 42 -11.80 3.58 5.87
C GLU A 42 -10.40 3.25 5.35
N ILE A 43 -9.62 2.53 6.14
CA ILE A 43 -8.29 2.09 5.74
C ILE A 43 -8.40 1.10 4.57
N GLU A 44 -9.32 0.15 4.63
CA GLU A 44 -9.57 -0.79 3.54
C GLU A 44 -9.96 -0.06 2.25
N ARG A 45 -10.80 0.96 2.36
CA ARG A 45 -11.19 1.78 1.21
C ARG A 45 -9.99 2.50 0.62
N ALA A 46 -9.17 3.11 1.46
CA ALA A 46 -7.95 3.79 1.02
C ALA A 46 -6.98 2.82 0.35
N ILE A 47 -6.84 1.61 0.87
CA ILE A 47 -6.01 0.56 0.27
C ILE A 47 -6.56 0.21 -1.12
N SER A 48 -7.86 -0.02 -1.24
CA SER A 48 -8.50 -0.37 -2.51
C SER A 48 -8.31 0.73 -3.55
N GLU A 49 -8.49 1.98 -3.16
CA GLU A 49 -8.29 3.11 -4.05
C GLU A 49 -6.83 3.23 -4.50
N ALA A 50 -5.88 3.06 -3.59
CA ALA A 50 -4.46 3.12 -3.91
C ALA A 50 -4.05 1.95 -4.82
N GLU A 51 -4.54 0.74 -4.57
CA GLU A 51 -4.27 -0.42 -5.41
C GLU A 51 -4.85 -0.25 -6.82
N ALA A 52 -6.08 0.29 -6.92
CA ALA A 52 -6.70 0.57 -8.20
C ALA A 52 -5.89 1.60 -9.00
N ARG A 53 -5.42 2.65 -8.34
CA ARG A 53 -4.61 3.67 -9.00
C ARG A 53 -3.24 3.14 -9.41
N ILE A 54 -2.59 2.31 -8.60
CA ILE A 54 -1.33 1.67 -8.95
C ILE A 54 -1.50 0.80 -10.20
N SER A 55 -2.58 0.03 -10.26
CA SER A 55 -2.88 -0.79 -11.44
C SER A 55 -3.05 0.07 -12.68
N GLU A 56 -3.77 1.17 -12.58
CA GLU A 56 -3.97 2.11 -13.67
C GLU A 56 -2.65 2.75 -14.13
N VAL A 57 -1.85 3.22 -13.18
CA VAL A 57 -0.53 3.82 -13.48
C VAL A 57 0.38 2.79 -14.15
N SER A 58 0.37 1.55 -13.65
CA SER A 58 1.14 0.46 -14.23
C SER A 58 0.76 0.19 -15.69
N GLN A 59 -0.55 0.21 -15.99
CA GLN A 59 -1.04 0.06 -17.35
C GLN A 59 -0.63 1.24 -18.24
N LEU A 60 -0.72 2.44 -17.72
CA LEU A 60 -0.31 3.65 -18.47
C LEU A 60 1.17 3.62 -18.79
N LEU A 61 2.00 3.19 -17.84
CA LEU A 61 3.45 3.07 -18.06
C LEU A 61 3.80 2.00 -19.10
N GLY A 62 2.88 1.05 -19.35
CA GLY A 62 3.04 0.06 -20.40
C GLY A 62 2.56 0.52 -21.76
N SER A 63 1.94 1.69 -21.86
CA SER A 63 1.38 2.22 -23.11
C SER A 63 2.46 2.89 -23.98
N PRO A 64 2.56 2.54 -25.28
CA PRO A 64 3.52 3.21 -26.15
C PRO A 64 3.32 4.72 -26.26
N ARG A 65 2.08 5.18 -26.18
CA ARG A 65 1.78 6.62 -26.23
C ARG A 65 2.34 7.37 -25.04
N VAL A 66 2.27 6.76 -23.86
CA VAL A 66 2.81 7.33 -22.64
C VAL A 66 4.34 7.31 -22.68
N TYR A 67 4.91 6.23 -23.19
CA TYR A 67 6.37 6.11 -23.35
C TYR A 67 6.96 7.17 -24.26
N ALA A 68 6.20 7.67 -25.22
CA ALA A 68 6.64 8.74 -26.11
C ALA A 68 6.74 10.09 -25.38
N ASP A 69 6.12 10.24 -24.24
CA ASP A 69 6.15 11.47 -23.46
C ASP A 69 6.97 11.25 -22.17
N GLY A 70 8.22 11.67 -22.19
CA GLY A 70 9.16 11.45 -21.09
C GLY A 70 8.75 12.14 -19.78
N GLU A 71 8.12 13.32 -19.87
CA GLU A 71 7.63 14.00 -18.69
C GLU A 71 6.49 13.23 -18.03
N ARG A 72 5.61 12.70 -18.85
CA ARG A 72 4.48 11.91 -18.36
C ARG A 72 4.96 10.62 -17.70
N VAL A 73 5.94 9.96 -18.29
CA VAL A 73 6.56 8.76 -17.71
C VAL A 73 7.17 9.10 -16.34
N ARG A 74 7.86 10.23 -16.25
CA ARG A 74 8.48 10.65 -15.00
C ARG A 74 7.43 10.90 -13.92
N ARG A 75 6.37 11.61 -14.24
CA ARG A 75 5.28 11.90 -13.29
C ARG A 75 4.58 10.62 -12.83
N LEU A 76 4.29 9.73 -13.76
CA LEU A 76 3.65 8.46 -13.44
C LEU A 76 4.55 7.56 -12.60
N SER A 77 5.85 7.57 -12.86
CA SER A 77 6.81 6.80 -12.08
C SER A 77 6.89 7.30 -10.64
N LEU A 78 6.90 8.62 -10.45
CA LEU A 78 6.88 9.23 -9.12
C LEU A 78 5.58 8.90 -8.40
N GLU A 79 4.46 8.99 -9.10
CA GLU A 79 3.16 8.62 -8.54
C GLU A 79 3.14 7.15 -8.10
N TYR A 80 3.71 6.26 -8.92
CA TYR A 80 3.81 4.84 -8.59
C TYR A 80 4.60 4.62 -7.31
N GLU A 81 5.74 5.28 -7.16
CA GLU A 81 6.57 5.19 -5.96
C GLU A 81 5.82 5.71 -4.72
N ASP A 82 5.16 6.86 -4.85
CA ASP A 82 4.39 7.46 -3.76
C ASP A 82 3.24 6.57 -3.34
N LEU A 83 2.52 5.99 -4.30
CA LEU A 83 1.41 5.08 -4.02
C LEU A 83 1.89 3.80 -3.35
N THR A 84 3.04 3.28 -3.77
CA THR A 84 3.62 2.07 -3.16
C THR A 84 3.99 2.34 -1.70
N ALA A 85 4.61 3.47 -1.43
CA ALA A 85 4.95 3.88 -0.06
C ALA A 85 3.69 4.08 0.78
N ARG A 86 2.68 4.71 0.23
CA ARG A 86 1.40 4.92 0.90
C ARG A 86 0.70 3.60 1.23
N LEU A 87 0.72 2.65 0.29
CA LEU A 87 0.15 1.33 0.52
C LEU A 87 0.83 0.61 1.68
N ASN A 88 2.15 0.67 1.75
CA ASN A 88 2.88 0.05 2.85
C ASN A 88 2.45 0.63 4.19
N THR A 89 2.29 1.95 4.26
CA THR A 89 1.83 2.64 5.46
C THR A 89 0.40 2.23 5.80
N LEU A 90 -0.49 2.16 4.80
CA LEU A 90 -1.88 1.78 5.01
C LEU A 90 -2.02 0.33 5.51
N TYR A 91 -1.24 -0.59 4.95
CA TYR A 91 -1.26 -1.98 5.41
C TYR A 91 -0.80 -2.11 6.86
N ALA A 92 0.28 -1.40 7.21
CA ALA A 92 0.78 -1.41 8.59
C ALA A 92 -0.29 -0.88 9.55
N ARG A 93 -0.94 0.20 9.16
CA ARG A 93 -1.99 0.82 9.98
C ARG A 93 -3.22 -0.08 10.10
N TYR A 94 -3.60 -0.72 9.01
CA TYR A 94 -4.72 -1.66 9.00
C TYR A 94 -4.47 -2.81 9.99
N LEU A 95 -3.27 -3.36 9.98
CA LEU A 95 -2.91 -4.45 10.90
C LEU A 95 -2.94 -3.99 12.36
N GLU A 96 -2.44 -2.80 12.64
CA GLU A 96 -2.48 -2.24 13.99
C GLU A 96 -3.92 -2.09 14.50
N VAL A 97 -4.80 -1.57 13.66
CA VAL A 97 -6.20 -1.38 14.01
C VAL A 97 -6.91 -2.72 14.19
N ALA A 98 -6.64 -3.68 13.30
CA ALA A 98 -7.21 -5.01 13.40
C ALA A 98 -6.76 -5.74 14.66
N GLU A 99 -5.48 -5.62 15.02
CA GLU A 99 -4.94 -6.20 16.24
C GLU A 99 -5.53 -5.53 17.49
N ALA A 100 -5.69 -4.22 17.47
CA ALA A 100 -6.29 -3.48 18.56
C ALA A 100 -7.75 -3.90 18.78
N ARG A 101 -8.50 -4.16 17.72
CA ARG A 101 -9.87 -4.68 17.81
C ARG A 101 -9.91 -6.09 18.36
N ALA A 102 -9.02 -6.96 17.89
CA ALA A 102 -8.94 -8.32 18.37
C ALA A 102 -8.57 -8.38 19.85
N ALA A 103 -7.73 -7.46 20.31
CA ALA A 103 -7.32 -7.40 21.72
C ALA A 103 -8.43 -6.91 22.66
N LYS A 104 -9.44 -6.22 22.14
CA LYS A 104 -10.58 -5.73 22.92
C LYS A 104 -11.67 -6.79 23.13
N ASP A 105 -11.69 -7.78 22.28
CA ASP A 105 -12.63 -8.90 22.39
C ASP A 105 -12.00 -10.06 23.17
#